data_b088f9cdd9cf08adda5df5bd639c9cc2
#
_entry.id   b088f9cdd9cf08adda5df5bd639c9cc2
#
_cell.length_a   1.000
_cell.length_b   1.000
_cell.length_c   1.000
_cell.angle_alpha   90.00
_cell.angle_beta   90.00
_cell.angle_gamma   90.00
#
_symmetry.space_group_name_H-M   'P 1'
#
loop_
_entity.id
_entity.type
_entity.pdbx_description
1 polymer ?
#
loop_
_entity_poly.entity_id
_entity_poly.type
_entity_poly.pdbx_seq_one_letter_code
_entity_poly.pdbx_strand_id
1 'polypeptide(L)'
;MTSVAQAVIHATTDTHVNAVITQDPQVVRNAHRVVLPGQGAMADCMRELRESGLLESVLEAAAAKPLFGVCVGMQMLLEHSAEGRTAAGTPGLGLIGGEVLKFDLAGQAAPDGGRYKVPQMGWNRVRQARPHPVWGQVPDESWFYFVHSFY
;
A
#
# COMPACT_ATOMS: atom_id res chain seq x y z
N MET A 1 -0.18 7.32 -10.02
CA MET A 1 -1.64 7.54 -9.73
C MET A 1 -2.54 6.95 -10.81
N THR A 2 -2.20 7.07 -12.06
CA THR A 2 -3.06 6.65 -13.18
C THR A 2 -3.43 5.15 -13.18
N SER A 3 -2.52 4.24 -12.86
CA SER A 3 -2.78 2.79 -12.90
C SER A 3 -3.76 2.31 -11.83
N VAL A 4 -3.62 2.78 -10.58
CA VAL A 4 -4.56 2.43 -9.50
C VAL A 4 -5.95 2.98 -9.78
N ALA A 5 -6.04 4.25 -10.23
CA ALA A 5 -7.31 4.86 -10.59
C ALA A 5 -7.99 4.11 -11.74
N GLN A 6 -7.24 3.74 -12.78
CA GLN A 6 -7.75 2.95 -13.90
C GLN A 6 -8.25 1.58 -13.45
N ALA A 7 -7.53 0.91 -12.55
CA ALA A 7 -7.96 -0.38 -12.01
C ALA A 7 -9.27 -0.26 -11.21
N VAL A 8 -9.40 0.77 -10.37
CA VAL A 8 -10.62 1.02 -9.60
C VAL A 8 -11.79 1.36 -10.53
N ILE A 9 -11.59 2.25 -11.50
CA ILE A 9 -12.62 2.62 -12.49
C ILE A 9 -13.07 1.38 -13.27
N HIS A 10 -12.13 0.56 -13.75
CA HIS A 10 -12.45 -0.67 -14.48
C HIS A 10 -13.24 -1.65 -13.60
N ALA A 11 -12.83 -1.84 -12.35
CA ALA A 11 -13.52 -2.73 -11.41
C ALA A 11 -14.93 -2.23 -11.04
N THR A 12 -15.24 -0.96 -11.29
CA THR A 12 -16.54 -0.35 -10.97
C THR A 12 -17.43 -0.08 -12.21
N THR A 13 -16.98 -0.44 -13.42
CA THR A 13 -17.65 -0.09 -14.68
C THR A 13 -19.10 -0.56 -14.73
N ASP A 14 -19.40 -1.75 -14.20
CA ASP A 14 -20.74 -2.34 -14.19
C ASP A 14 -21.47 -2.15 -12.84
N THR A 15 -21.00 -1.19 -12.02
CA THR A 15 -21.59 -0.91 -10.72
C THR A 15 -22.07 0.54 -10.64
N HIS A 16 -22.90 0.85 -9.65
CA HIS A 16 -23.29 2.24 -9.35
C HIS A 16 -22.23 2.99 -8.53
N VAL A 17 -20.99 2.51 -8.51
CA VAL A 17 -19.89 3.13 -7.77
C VAL A 17 -19.19 4.15 -8.67
N ASN A 18 -19.06 5.38 -8.18
CA ASN A 18 -18.29 6.43 -8.82
C ASN A 18 -16.92 6.55 -8.16
N ALA A 19 -15.84 6.31 -8.91
CA ALA A 19 -14.48 6.48 -8.46
C ALA A 19 -13.97 7.88 -8.82
N VAL A 20 -13.55 8.65 -7.81
CA VAL A 20 -13.07 10.03 -7.94
C VAL A 20 -11.63 10.13 -7.44
N ILE A 21 -10.75 10.72 -8.24
CA ILE A 21 -9.40 11.13 -7.79
C ILE A 21 -9.53 12.53 -7.22
N THR A 22 -9.09 12.72 -5.99
CA THR A 22 -9.27 14.00 -5.32
C THR A 22 -8.09 14.36 -4.41
N GLN A 23 -7.91 15.66 -4.22
CA GLN A 23 -7.09 16.26 -3.16
C GLN A 23 -7.95 17.13 -2.23
N ASP A 24 -9.27 17.02 -2.34
CA ASP A 24 -10.20 17.76 -1.47
C ASP A 24 -10.51 16.91 -0.21
N PRO A 25 -10.17 17.40 1.00
CA PRO A 25 -10.47 16.72 2.26
C PRO A 25 -11.97 16.42 2.46
N GLN A 26 -12.87 17.27 1.95
CA GLN A 26 -14.30 17.04 2.09
C GLN A 26 -14.79 15.90 1.23
N VAL A 27 -14.23 15.73 0.03
CA VAL A 27 -14.54 14.60 -0.83
C VAL A 27 -14.07 13.29 -0.19
N VAL A 28 -12.88 13.28 0.46
CA VAL A 28 -12.39 12.13 1.22
C VAL A 28 -13.31 11.81 2.40
N ARG A 29 -13.73 12.82 3.17
CA ARG A 29 -14.67 12.65 4.30
C ARG A 29 -16.02 12.10 3.87
N ASN A 30 -16.51 12.48 2.71
CA ASN A 30 -17.83 12.07 2.20
C ASN A 30 -17.80 10.76 1.40
N ALA A 31 -16.64 10.25 1.06
CA ALA A 31 -16.52 8.99 0.33
C ALA A 31 -16.97 7.79 1.19
N HIS A 32 -17.60 6.78 0.58
CA HIS A 32 -17.96 5.54 1.25
C HIS A 32 -16.75 4.62 1.49
N ARG A 33 -15.74 4.71 0.65
CA ARG A 33 -14.49 3.95 0.73
C ARG A 33 -13.35 4.82 0.24
N VAL A 34 -12.17 4.59 0.78
CA VAL A 34 -10.96 5.33 0.40
C VAL A 34 -9.89 4.36 -0.09
N VAL A 35 -9.26 4.69 -1.21
CA VAL A 35 -8.05 4.03 -1.68
C VAL A 35 -6.90 5.01 -1.53
N LEU A 36 -5.89 4.61 -0.75
CA LEU A 36 -4.68 5.38 -0.52
C LEU A 36 -3.54 4.78 -1.36
N PRO A 37 -3.23 5.34 -2.52
CA PRO A 37 -2.07 4.93 -3.29
C PRO A 37 -0.81 5.59 -2.76
N GLY A 38 0.34 4.95 -2.99
CA GLY A 38 1.65 5.54 -2.74
C GLY A 38 2.68 4.96 -3.69
N GLN A 39 3.69 5.76 -4.05
CA GLN A 39 4.80 5.32 -4.90
C GLN A 39 6.09 6.05 -4.52
N GLY A 40 7.22 5.43 -4.83
CA GLY A 40 8.53 5.99 -4.46
C GLY A 40 8.88 5.73 -3.00
N ALA A 41 9.47 6.70 -2.32
CA ALA A 41 9.88 6.57 -0.93
C ALA A 41 8.74 6.90 0.04
N MET A 42 8.61 6.11 1.12
CA MET A 42 7.58 6.34 2.14
C MET A 42 7.68 7.75 2.76
N ALA A 43 8.89 8.26 2.99
CA ALA A 43 9.10 9.60 3.55
C ALA A 43 8.49 10.69 2.68
N ASP A 44 8.60 10.56 1.34
CA ASP A 44 8.03 11.51 0.41
C ASP A 44 6.50 11.43 0.40
N CYS A 45 5.94 10.22 0.38
CA CYS A 45 4.49 10.02 0.45
C CYS A 45 3.89 10.59 1.74
N MET A 46 4.54 10.37 2.89
CA MET A 46 4.10 10.90 4.18
C MET A 46 4.20 12.43 4.24
N ARG A 47 5.25 13.01 3.64
CA ARG A 47 5.37 14.47 3.52
C ARG A 47 4.25 15.05 2.65
N GLU A 48 4.04 14.49 1.46
CA GLU A 48 2.99 14.94 0.53
C GLU A 48 1.59 14.84 1.16
N LEU A 49 1.33 13.76 1.90
CA LEU A 49 0.04 13.60 2.60
C LEU A 49 -0.19 14.70 3.64
N ARG A 50 0.87 15.13 4.34
CA ARG A 50 0.78 16.23 5.31
C ARG A 50 0.63 17.59 4.61
N GLU A 51 1.47 17.85 3.62
CA GLU A 51 1.51 19.14 2.90
C GLU A 51 0.24 19.39 2.07
N SER A 52 -0.41 18.33 1.58
CA SER A 52 -1.70 18.43 0.88
C SER A 52 -2.88 18.74 1.81
N GLY A 53 -2.71 18.67 3.13
CA GLY A 53 -3.80 18.84 4.11
C GLY A 53 -4.77 17.67 4.18
N LEU A 54 -4.45 16.53 3.56
CA LEU A 54 -5.31 15.32 3.54
C LEU A 54 -5.12 14.43 4.76
N LEU A 55 -4.08 14.61 5.56
CA LEU A 55 -3.73 13.71 6.66
C LEU A 55 -4.92 13.45 7.59
N GLU A 56 -5.54 14.51 8.11
CA GLU A 56 -6.66 14.38 9.06
C GLU A 56 -7.86 13.67 8.43
N SER A 57 -8.21 14.04 7.19
CA SER A 57 -9.34 13.40 6.49
C SER A 57 -9.09 11.92 6.19
N VAL A 58 -7.84 11.52 5.96
CA VAL A 58 -7.47 10.10 5.79
C VAL A 58 -7.54 9.35 7.11
N LEU A 59 -7.08 9.94 8.23
CA LEU A 59 -7.18 9.34 9.57
C LEU A 59 -8.66 9.19 10.00
N GLU A 60 -9.47 10.22 9.81
CA GLU A 60 -10.92 10.16 10.06
C GLU A 60 -11.60 9.07 9.20
N ALA A 61 -11.22 8.98 7.92
CA ALA A 61 -11.74 7.95 7.02
C ALA A 61 -11.34 6.54 7.48
N ALA A 62 -10.08 6.34 7.89
CA ALA A 62 -9.59 5.06 8.36
C ALA A 62 -10.33 4.57 9.62
N ALA A 63 -10.72 5.49 10.50
CA ALA A 63 -11.48 5.17 11.71
C ALA A 63 -12.97 4.83 11.44
N ALA A 64 -13.55 5.37 10.35
CA ALA A 64 -15.00 5.33 10.14
C ALA A 64 -15.45 4.44 8.97
N LYS A 65 -14.58 4.09 8.02
CA LYS A 65 -14.94 3.42 6.78
C LYS A 65 -13.80 2.55 6.23
N PRO A 66 -14.09 1.64 5.27
CA PRO A 66 -13.04 0.86 4.62
C PRO A 66 -12.03 1.75 3.92
N LEU A 67 -10.75 1.55 4.28
CA LEU A 67 -9.59 2.17 3.64
C LEU A 67 -8.67 1.07 3.10
N PHE A 68 -8.23 1.22 1.87
CA PHE A 68 -7.36 0.26 1.19
C PHE A 68 -6.07 0.93 0.74
N GLY A 69 -4.95 0.52 1.33
CA GLY A 69 -3.61 0.99 0.96
C GLY A 69 -3.04 0.17 -0.21
N VAL A 70 -2.45 0.86 -1.19
CA VAL A 70 -1.81 0.21 -2.34
C VAL A 70 -0.34 0.59 -2.40
N CYS A 71 0.54 -0.44 -2.47
CA CYS A 71 1.99 -0.29 -2.53
C CYS A 71 2.51 0.50 -1.31
N VAL A 72 3.23 1.62 -1.51
CA VAL A 72 3.68 2.49 -0.41
C VAL A 72 2.50 3.03 0.41
N GLY A 73 1.32 3.23 -0.21
CA GLY A 73 0.11 3.60 0.53
C GLY A 73 -0.30 2.56 1.58
N MET A 74 -0.07 1.26 1.33
CA MET A 74 -0.24 0.21 2.35
C MET A 74 0.84 0.33 3.45
N GLN A 75 2.09 0.55 3.06
CA GLN A 75 3.19 0.71 4.01
C GLN A 75 2.98 1.90 4.96
N MET A 76 2.40 2.99 4.45
CA MET A 76 2.06 4.18 5.26
C MET A 76 1.08 3.87 6.40
N LEU A 77 0.28 2.79 6.32
CA LEU A 77 -0.67 2.43 7.37
C LEU A 77 0.02 1.88 8.62
N LEU A 78 1.25 1.38 8.51
CA LEU A 78 2.02 0.84 9.64
C LEU A 78 2.57 1.98 10.53
N GLU A 79 3.15 1.60 11.65
CA GLU A 79 3.70 2.55 12.63
C GLU A 79 4.97 3.21 12.13
N HIS A 80 5.82 2.45 11.43
CA HIS A 80 7.16 2.88 11.07
C HIS A 80 7.70 2.15 9.84
N SER A 81 8.64 2.78 9.13
CA SER A 81 9.41 2.15 8.07
C SER A 81 10.91 2.33 8.30
N ALA A 82 11.66 1.26 8.10
CA ALA A 82 13.13 1.33 8.06
C ALA A 82 13.66 2.11 6.84
N GLU A 83 12.78 2.47 5.89
CA GLU A 83 13.12 3.34 4.78
C GLU A 83 13.27 4.79 5.27
N GLY A 84 14.43 5.37 5.07
CA GLY A 84 14.67 6.77 5.45
C GLY A 84 16.13 7.19 5.26
N ARG A 85 16.36 8.49 5.37
CA ARG A 85 17.71 9.08 5.27
C ARG A 85 18.49 8.99 6.59
N THR A 86 17.83 8.61 7.67
CA THR A 86 18.41 8.49 9.01
C THR A 86 18.17 7.09 9.57
N ALA A 87 18.93 6.70 10.55
CA ALA A 87 18.74 5.43 11.28
C ALA A 87 17.37 5.36 12.00
N ALA A 88 16.70 6.50 12.20
CA ALA A 88 15.38 6.56 12.79
C ALA A 88 14.26 6.16 11.81
N GLY A 89 14.57 6.01 10.50
CA GLY A 89 13.58 5.65 9.49
C GLY A 89 12.47 6.71 9.28
N THR A 90 11.30 6.26 8.87
CA THR A 90 10.15 7.13 8.56
C THR A 90 8.93 6.72 9.38
N PRO A 91 8.33 7.62 10.20
CA PRO A 91 7.07 7.36 10.88
C PRO A 91 5.91 7.21 9.87
N GLY A 92 5.06 6.19 10.09
CA GLY A 92 3.82 5.97 9.35
C GLY A 92 2.61 6.62 10.01
N LEU A 93 1.42 6.12 9.66
CA LEU A 93 0.14 6.57 10.21
C LEU A 93 -0.23 5.86 11.52
N GLY A 94 0.42 4.72 11.84
CA GLY A 94 0.14 3.95 13.04
C GLY A 94 -1.27 3.34 13.10
N LEU A 95 -1.90 3.12 11.96
CA LEU A 95 -3.24 2.52 11.88
C LEU A 95 -3.19 0.99 12.01
N ILE A 96 -2.06 0.40 11.67
CA ILE A 96 -1.78 -1.04 11.77
C ILE A 96 -0.47 -1.17 12.53
N GLY A 97 -0.46 -1.99 13.59
CA GLY A 97 0.75 -2.27 14.36
C GLY A 97 1.79 -3.01 13.51
N GLY A 98 3.06 -2.63 13.65
CA GLY A 98 4.17 -3.24 12.94
C GLY A 98 5.02 -2.26 12.16
N GLU A 99 6.06 -2.79 11.54
CA GLU A 99 7.09 -2.01 10.84
C GLU A 99 7.30 -2.51 9.42
N VAL A 100 7.66 -1.60 8.54
CA VAL A 100 8.11 -1.89 7.18
C VAL A 100 9.62 -2.08 7.20
N LEU A 101 10.08 -3.27 6.88
CA LEU A 101 11.49 -3.65 6.92
C LEU A 101 12.08 -3.79 5.52
N LYS A 102 13.37 -3.55 5.41
CA LYS A 102 14.11 -3.86 4.18
C LYS A 102 14.44 -5.34 4.13
N PHE A 103 14.39 -5.94 2.94
CA PHE A 103 14.90 -7.30 2.77
C PHE A 103 16.36 -7.40 3.19
N ASP A 104 16.62 -8.24 4.17
CA ASP A 104 17.98 -8.64 4.55
C ASP A 104 18.33 -9.97 3.86
N LEU A 105 19.18 -9.88 2.87
CA LEU A 105 19.66 -11.01 2.07
C LEU A 105 21.13 -11.36 2.37
N ALA A 106 21.69 -10.82 3.44
CA ALA A 106 23.08 -11.09 3.82
C ALA A 106 23.29 -12.60 4.06
N GLY A 107 24.24 -13.18 3.36
CA GLY A 107 24.56 -14.60 3.46
C GLY A 107 23.57 -15.56 2.82
N GLN A 108 22.53 -15.06 2.13
CA GLN A 108 21.56 -15.91 1.44
C GLN A 108 21.96 -16.10 -0.02
N ALA A 109 21.87 -17.36 -0.49
CA ALA A 109 22.07 -17.71 -1.90
C ALA A 109 20.74 -18.20 -2.50
N ALA A 110 20.55 -17.88 -3.78
CA ALA A 110 19.42 -18.43 -4.53
C ALA A 110 19.63 -19.92 -4.80
N PRO A 111 18.58 -20.71 -5.07
CA PRO A 111 18.67 -22.15 -5.32
C PRO A 111 19.57 -22.54 -6.49
N ASP A 112 19.75 -21.62 -7.43
CA ASP A 112 20.66 -21.77 -8.61
C ASP A 112 22.12 -21.40 -8.30
N GLY A 113 22.44 -21.09 -7.03
CA GLY A 113 23.77 -20.63 -6.60
C GLY A 113 24.04 -19.14 -6.87
N GLY A 114 23.09 -18.41 -7.46
CA GLY A 114 23.16 -16.98 -7.66
C GLY A 114 22.91 -16.19 -6.36
N ARG A 115 22.90 -14.85 -6.47
CA ARG A 115 22.53 -13.96 -5.37
C ARG A 115 21.10 -13.47 -5.55
N TYR A 116 20.34 -13.48 -4.46
CA TYR A 116 19.09 -12.76 -4.44
C TYR A 116 19.33 -11.26 -4.69
N LYS A 117 18.38 -10.63 -5.38
CA LYS A 117 18.46 -9.20 -5.74
C LYS A 117 17.36 -8.43 -5.01
N VAL A 118 17.70 -7.20 -4.63
CA VAL A 118 16.74 -6.20 -4.13
C VAL A 118 16.74 -5.06 -5.16
N PRO A 119 15.55 -4.61 -5.61
CA PRO A 119 14.20 -5.03 -5.24
C PRO A 119 13.87 -6.46 -5.70
N GLN A 120 12.97 -7.11 -4.95
CA GLN A 120 12.28 -8.29 -5.47
C GLN A 120 11.36 -7.85 -6.61
N MET A 121 11.53 -8.47 -7.78
CA MET A 121 10.71 -8.20 -8.95
C MET A 121 10.31 -9.53 -9.59
N GLY A 122 9.01 -9.79 -9.66
CA GLY A 122 8.53 -11.00 -10.31
C GLY A 122 7.16 -11.47 -9.82
N TRP A 123 6.70 -12.55 -10.44
CA TRP A 123 5.46 -13.20 -10.09
C TRP A 123 5.65 -14.17 -8.94
N ASN A 124 4.81 -14.05 -7.91
CA ASN A 124 4.74 -15.00 -6.81
C ASN A 124 3.30 -15.36 -6.51
N ARG A 125 3.11 -16.58 -5.99
CA ARG A 125 1.82 -17.00 -5.47
C ARG A 125 1.56 -16.35 -4.12
N VAL A 126 0.32 -15.93 -3.90
CA VAL A 126 -0.13 -15.36 -2.63
C VAL A 126 -1.04 -16.35 -1.93
N ARG A 127 -0.62 -16.83 -0.77
CA ARG A 127 -1.43 -17.65 0.11
C ARG A 127 -2.28 -16.76 1.02
N GLN A 128 -3.58 -17.00 1.00
CA GLN A 128 -4.52 -16.29 1.86
C GLN A 128 -4.42 -16.84 3.29
N ALA A 129 -3.80 -16.09 4.19
CA ALA A 129 -3.59 -16.55 5.57
C ALA A 129 -4.90 -16.70 6.38
N ARG A 130 -5.95 -15.98 5.97
CA ARG A 130 -7.28 -16.03 6.57
C ARG A 130 -8.36 -15.59 5.58
N PRO A 131 -9.59 -16.08 5.71
CA PRO A 131 -10.71 -15.60 4.91
C PRO A 131 -10.94 -14.10 5.13
N HIS A 132 -11.15 -13.35 4.04
CA HIS A 132 -11.50 -11.93 4.11
C HIS A 132 -12.28 -11.53 2.84
N PRO A 133 -13.32 -10.67 2.95
CA PRO A 133 -14.11 -10.22 1.79
C PRO A 133 -13.29 -9.52 0.71
N VAL A 134 -12.13 -8.93 1.03
CA VAL A 134 -11.24 -8.29 0.05
C VAL A 134 -10.75 -9.25 -1.03
N TRP A 135 -10.68 -10.54 -0.74
CA TRP A 135 -10.28 -11.55 -1.72
C TRP A 135 -11.32 -11.73 -2.82
N GLY A 136 -12.62 -11.51 -2.49
CA GLY A 136 -13.69 -11.62 -3.47
C GLY A 136 -13.65 -12.94 -4.24
N GLN A 137 -13.42 -12.85 -5.54
CA GLN A 137 -13.28 -13.99 -6.44
C GLN A 137 -11.83 -14.37 -6.74
N VAL A 138 -10.86 -13.81 -6.00
CA VAL A 138 -9.44 -14.14 -6.16
C VAL A 138 -9.17 -15.47 -5.46
N PRO A 139 -8.85 -16.56 -6.20
CA PRO A 139 -8.55 -17.85 -5.59
C PRO A 139 -7.29 -17.79 -4.72
N ASP A 140 -7.23 -18.67 -3.71
CA ASP A 140 -5.98 -18.91 -2.98
C ASP A 140 -4.86 -19.35 -3.94
N GLU A 141 -3.61 -19.05 -3.61
CA GLU A 141 -2.45 -19.35 -4.45
C GLU A 141 -2.47 -18.62 -5.83
N SER A 142 -3.26 -17.57 -5.99
CA SER A 142 -3.22 -16.74 -7.19
C SER A 142 -1.87 -16.03 -7.36
N TRP A 143 -1.49 -15.81 -8.63
CA TRP A 143 -0.25 -15.12 -8.97
C TRP A 143 -0.40 -13.60 -8.87
N PHE A 144 0.54 -12.96 -8.17
CA PHE A 144 0.66 -11.51 -8.11
C PHE A 144 2.06 -11.09 -8.54
N TYR A 145 2.16 -9.94 -9.21
CA TYR A 145 3.44 -9.35 -9.56
C TYR A 145 3.92 -8.40 -8.45
N PHE A 146 5.09 -8.70 -7.92
CA PHE A 146 5.71 -7.92 -6.86
C PHE A 146 6.84 -7.07 -7.39
N VAL A 147 6.95 -5.83 -6.90
CA VAL A 147 8.07 -4.92 -7.13
C VAL A 147 8.32 -4.16 -5.84
N HIS A 148 9.22 -4.64 -5.00
CA HIS A 148 9.48 -3.99 -3.71
C HIS A 148 10.85 -4.34 -3.14
N SER A 149 11.40 -3.42 -2.33
CA SER A 149 12.61 -3.59 -1.53
C SER A 149 12.32 -3.69 -0.03
N PHE A 150 11.09 -3.34 0.36
CA PHE A 150 10.61 -3.31 1.73
C PHE A 150 9.32 -4.12 1.85
N TYR A 151 9.09 -4.71 3.03
CA TYR A 151 7.92 -5.56 3.31
C TYR A 151 7.40 -5.34 4.72
#